data_e74222b4a0fa1e69d37a6447122e4278
#
_entry.id   e74222b4a0fa1e69d37a6447122e4278
#
_cell.length_a   1.000
_cell.length_b   1.000
_cell.length_c   1.000
_cell.angle_alpha   90.00
_cell.angle_beta   90.00
_cell.angle_gamma   90.00
#
_symmetry.space_group_name_H-M   'P 1'
#
loop_
_entity.id
_entity.type
_entity.pdbx_description
1 polymer ?
#
loop_
_entity_poly.entity_id
_entity_poly.type
_entity_poly.pdbx_seq_one_letter_code
_entity_poly.pdbx_strand_id
1 'polypeptide(L)'
;MNFTGRTAIVTGAGRGLGFSYARLLATLGANVVISDVGADKLGAGGDGSIAMHAAHTLKDKGLRVVGHHGDLSTEQGCQQLVEKAIEAFGQLDILIHNAGWVGYQPIEEADALFMGRAVDINIYTPVWLCKFAWKYLKHSTAARVVLTSSDRAMYQHYAQPGLVAYAAGKMAQLGIMNALSIEGAPVGILVNAVSPVAKTRMWGVTEAPENLKPEWVAPGVAFLASQQCKDSGYVLRASNGQFTATRFVENPGVDYPVDLARVRAASAEQVAQRWNEIKEC
;
A
#
# COMPACT_ATOMS: atom_id res chain seq x y z
N MET A 1 -8.08 5.38 -19.57
CA MET A 1 -8.57 5.79 -18.24
C MET A 1 -8.55 7.31 -18.17
N ASN A 2 -9.51 7.91 -17.48
CA ASN A 2 -9.60 9.36 -17.28
C ASN A 2 -9.84 9.64 -15.78
N PHE A 3 -9.04 10.54 -15.20
CA PHE A 3 -9.15 10.97 -13.82
C PHE A 3 -9.48 12.46 -13.67
N THR A 4 -9.89 13.12 -14.74
CA THR A 4 -10.27 14.53 -14.73
C THR A 4 -11.31 14.80 -13.64
N GLY A 5 -11.07 15.81 -12.82
CA GLY A 5 -11.94 16.18 -11.70
C GLY A 5 -11.79 15.30 -10.45
N ARG A 6 -10.86 14.35 -10.42
CA ARG A 6 -10.60 13.50 -9.24
C ARG A 6 -9.31 13.91 -8.54
N THR A 7 -9.30 13.79 -7.24
CA THR A 7 -8.14 14.13 -6.40
C THR A 7 -7.56 12.88 -5.76
N ALA A 8 -6.25 12.71 -5.88
CA ALA A 8 -5.49 11.61 -5.34
C ALA A 8 -4.41 12.07 -4.36
N ILE A 9 -4.27 11.37 -3.24
CA ILE A 9 -3.09 11.41 -2.38
C ILE A 9 -2.21 10.21 -2.74
N VAL A 10 -0.90 10.43 -2.93
CA VAL A 10 0.10 9.37 -3.08
C VAL A 10 1.22 9.60 -2.06
N THR A 11 1.42 8.65 -1.15
CA THR A 11 2.46 8.74 -0.12
C THR A 11 3.77 8.09 -0.56
N GLY A 12 4.92 8.56 -0.05
CA GLY A 12 6.24 8.12 -0.50
C GLY A 12 6.44 8.40 -2.00
N ALA A 13 5.94 9.54 -2.48
CA ALA A 13 5.80 9.82 -3.89
C ALA A 13 6.81 10.85 -4.43
N GLY A 14 7.81 11.23 -3.64
CA GLY A 14 8.90 12.07 -4.10
C GLY A 14 9.83 11.38 -5.10
N ARG A 15 9.86 10.05 -5.11
CA ARG A 15 10.78 9.23 -5.93
C ARG A 15 10.18 7.86 -6.23
N GLY A 16 10.82 7.11 -7.15
CA GLY A 16 10.59 5.68 -7.40
C GLY A 16 9.15 5.33 -7.77
N LEU A 17 8.60 4.31 -7.14
CA LEU A 17 7.25 3.79 -7.41
C LEU A 17 6.17 4.86 -7.19
N GLY A 18 6.16 5.50 -6.02
CA GLY A 18 5.17 6.52 -5.69
C GLY A 18 5.17 7.69 -6.66
N PHE A 19 6.36 8.16 -7.08
CA PHE A 19 6.46 9.20 -8.10
C PHE A 19 5.89 8.75 -9.45
N SER A 20 6.15 7.50 -9.84
CA SER A 20 5.60 6.93 -11.09
C SER A 20 4.08 6.83 -11.04
N TYR A 21 3.49 6.48 -9.90
CA TYR A 21 2.04 6.48 -9.70
C TYR A 21 1.47 7.89 -9.80
N ALA A 22 2.05 8.84 -9.06
CA ALA A 22 1.62 10.24 -9.04
C ALA A 22 1.68 10.87 -10.46
N ARG A 23 2.79 10.64 -11.17
CA ARG A 23 2.98 11.11 -12.55
C ARG A 23 1.92 10.55 -13.49
N LEU A 24 1.67 9.23 -13.46
CA LEU A 24 0.68 8.60 -14.34
C LEU A 24 -0.73 9.13 -14.06
N LEU A 25 -1.13 9.19 -12.78
CA LEU A 25 -2.46 9.72 -12.40
C LEU A 25 -2.63 11.18 -12.84
N ALA A 26 -1.63 12.02 -12.61
CA ALA A 26 -1.65 13.42 -13.03
C ALA A 26 -1.72 13.54 -14.56
N THR A 27 -0.96 12.74 -15.31
CA THR A 27 -1.00 12.70 -16.78
C THR A 27 -2.38 12.25 -17.30
N LEU A 28 -3.08 11.42 -16.56
CA LEU A 28 -4.44 10.99 -16.86
C LEU A 28 -5.53 11.96 -16.35
N GLY A 29 -5.13 13.15 -15.84
CA GLY A 29 -6.02 14.26 -15.49
C GLY A 29 -6.37 14.39 -14.01
N ALA A 30 -5.80 13.58 -13.12
CA ALA A 30 -6.03 13.74 -11.69
C ALA A 30 -5.36 15.00 -11.12
N ASN A 31 -5.97 15.57 -10.08
CA ASN A 31 -5.26 16.43 -9.14
C ASN A 31 -4.48 15.51 -8.19
N VAL A 32 -3.21 15.77 -7.93
CA VAL A 32 -2.40 14.86 -7.11
C VAL A 32 -1.67 15.61 -5.98
N VAL A 33 -1.79 15.08 -4.77
CA VAL A 33 -0.93 15.45 -3.65
C VAL A 33 0.20 14.42 -3.56
N ILE A 34 1.43 14.87 -3.78
CA ILE A 34 2.65 14.11 -3.58
C ILE A 34 3.11 14.31 -2.14
N SER A 35 3.09 13.27 -1.33
CA SER A 35 3.63 13.32 0.03
C SER A 35 4.90 12.49 0.15
N ASP A 36 5.95 13.10 0.70
CA ASP A 36 7.22 12.43 1.01
C ASP A 36 7.92 13.15 2.16
N VAL A 37 8.41 12.38 3.14
CA VAL A 37 9.22 12.93 4.24
C VAL A 37 10.65 13.24 3.81
N GLY A 38 11.08 12.68 2.67
CA GLY A 38 12.45 12.85 2.17
C GLY A 38 13.50 12.07 2.96
N ALA A 39 13.13 11.00 3.67
CA ALA A 39 14.08 10.18 4.40
C ALA A 39 15.15 9.59 3.50
N ASP A 40 16.31 9.28 4.08
CA ASP A 40 17.39 8.57 3.41
C ASP A 40 17.03 7.08 3.14
N LYS A 41 17.98 6.29 2.64
CA LYS A 41 17.79 4.87 2.37
C LYS A 41 17.59 4.00 3.62
N LEU A 42 17.97 4.53 4.78
CA LEU A 42 17.79 3.87 6.08
C LEU A 42 16.50 4.29 6.77
N GLY A 43 15.71 5.17 6.13
CA GLY A 43 14.48 5.71 6.71
C GLY A 43 14.71 6.80 7.75
N ALA A 44 15.93 7.39 7.79
CA ALA A 44 16.28 8.45 8.73
C ALA A 44 16.26 9.83 8.07
N GLY A 45 16.11 10.86 8.89
CA GLY A 45 16.10 12.25 8.45
C GLY A 45 14.82 12.65 7.73
N GLY A 46 14.82 13.88 7.22
CA GLY A 46 13.71 14.42 6.44
C GLY A 46 14.20 15.57 5.57
N ASP A 47 13.94 15.50 4.27
CA ASP A 47 14.29 16.55 3.29
C ASP A 47 13.00 16.98 2.55
N GLY A 48 12.41 18.08 3.01
CA GLY A 48 11.20 18.64 2.41
C GLY A 48 11.34 19.03 0.94
N SER A 49 12.56 19.24 0.46
CA SER A 49 12.79 19.57 -0.95
C SER A 49 12.39 18.45 -1.90
N ILE A 50 12.40 17.19 -1.45
CA ILE A 50 12.12 16.02 -2.27
C ILE A 50 10.67 16.02 -2.78
N ALA A 51 9.69 16.21 -1.89
CA ALA A 51 8.28 16.27 -2.27
C ALA A 51 8.00 17.51 -3.13
N MET A 52 8.60 18.65 -2.77
CA MET A 52 8.40 19.92 -3.48
C MET A 52 9.02 19.87 -4.89
N HIS A 53 10.22 19.32 -5.04
CA HIS A 53 10.86 19.14 -6.33
C HIS A 53 10.08 18.20 -7.25
N ALA A 54 9.60 17.07 -6.71
CA ALA A 54 8.75 16.15 -7.47
C ALA A 54 7.47 16.82 -7.96
N ALA A 55 6.80 17.59 -7.10
CA ALA A 55 5.62 18.35 -7.50
C ALA A 55 5.94 19.43 -8.53
N HIS A 56 7.03 20.16 -8.38
CA HIS A 56 7.47 21.19 -9.33
C HIS A 56 7.74 20.58 -10.72
N THR A 57 8.47 19.47 -10.76
CA THR A 57 8.76 18.74 -12.01
C THR A 57 7.49 18.37 -12.81
N LEU A 58 6.40 18.05 -12.12
CA LEU A 58 5.13 17.73 -12.76
C LEU A 58 4.31 18.99 -13.09
N LYS A 59 4.37 20.03 -12.27
CA LYS A 59 3.74 21.34 -12.56
C LYS A 59 4.32 21.98 -13.81
N ASP A 60 5.62 21.91 -14.03
CA ASP A 60 6.27 22.43 -15.23
C ASP A 60 5.80 21.77 -16.53
N LYS A 61 5.20 20.59 -16.43
CA LYS A 61 4.52 19.88 -17.52
C LYS A 61 3.03 20.22 -17.63
N GLY A 62 2.55 21.23 -16.90
CA GLY A 62 1.15 21.65 -16.89
C GLY A 62 0.22 20.76 -16.07
N LEU A 63 0.77 19.85 -15.23
CA LEU A 63 -0.03 18.91 -14.43
C LEU A 63 -0.47 19.54 -13.10
N ARG A 64 -1.64 19.15 -12.61
CA ARG A 64 -2.24 19.67 -11.35
C ARG A 64 -1.72 18.88 -10.14
N VAL A 65 -0.59 19.31 -9.59
CA VAL A 65 0.08 18.61 -8.50
C VAL A 65 0.48 19.58 -7.40
N VAL A 66 0.39 19.15 -6.14
CA VAL A 66 0.95 19.87 -4.98
C VAL A 66 1.86 18.93 -4.18
N GLY A 67 2.94 19.48 -3.63
CA GLY A 67 3.83 18.78 -2.72
C GLY A 67 3.39 18.92 -1.27
N HIS A 68 3.62 17.89 -0.48
CA HIS A 68 3.45 17.87 0.96
C HIS A 68 4.68 17.20 1.61
N HIS A 69 5.31 17.92 2.52
CA HIS A 69 6.34 17.38 3.40
C HIS A 69 5.73 17.21 4.81
N GLY A 70 5.75 15.99 5.33
CA GLY A 70 5.23 15.69 6.66
C GLY A 70 5.57 14.27 7.08
N ASP A 71 5.72 14.08 8.39
CA ASP A 71 5.98 12.79 8.98
C ASP A 71 4.66 12.02 9.19
N LEU A 72 4.44 11.01 8.35
CA LEU A 72 3.26 10.16 8.39
C LEU A 72 3.33 9.06 9.45
N SER A 73 4.44 8.93 10.18
CA SER A 73 4.51 8.01 11.33
C SER A 73 3.63 8.47 12.50
N THR A 74 3.12 9.71 12.44
CA THR A 74 2.24 10.30 13.44
C THR A 74 0.80 10.44 12.94
N GLU A 75 -0.17 10.31 13.85
CA GLU A 75 -1.58 10.54 13.55
C GLU A 75 -1.82 11.96 13.02
N GLN A 76 -1.19 12.96 13.64
CA GLN A 76 -1.29 14.36 13.23
C GLN A 76 -0.75 14.61 11.82
N GLY A 77 0.39 14.01 11.46
CA GLY A 77 0.95 14.13 10.11
C GLY A 77 0.04 13.54 9.04
N CYS A 78 -0.62 12.41 9.34
CA CYS A 78 -1.63 11.82 8.47
C CYS A 78 -2.86 12.73 8.30
N GLN A 79 -3.32 13.35 9.38
CA GLN A 79 -4.42 14.34 9.33
C GLN A 79 -4.06 15.53 8.45
N GLN A 80 -2.90 16.13 8.67
CA GLN A 80 -2.41 17.30 7.91
C GLN A 80 -2.28 16.99 6.41
N LEU A 81 -1.86 15.79 6.04
CA LEU A 81 -1.81 15.39 4.62
C LEU A 81 -3.20 15.37 3.98
N VAL A 82 -4.19 14.80 4.67
CA VAL A 82 -5.56 14.78 4.15
C VAL A 82 -6.13 16.20 4.07
N GLU A 83 -5.93 17.02 5.09
CA GLU A 83 -6.34 18.44 5.09
C GLU A 83 -5.68 19.21 3.93
N LYS A 84 -4.42 18.93 3.62
CA LYS A 84 -3.72 19.53 2.48
C LYS A 84 -4.37 19.21 1.14
N ALA A 85 -4.90 18.00 0.96
CA ALA A 85 -5.61 17.63 -0.26
C ALA A 85 -6.95 18.41 -0.39
N ILE A 86 -7.65 18.55 0.71
CA ILE A 86 -8.91 19.30 0.75
C ILE A 86 -8.69 20.79 0.55
N GLU A 87 -7.67 21.37 1.20
CA GLU A 87 -7.29 22.77 1.00
C GLU A 87 -6.95 23.07 -0.47
N ALA A 88 -6.18 22.18 -1.09
CA ALA A 88 -5.68 22.41 -2.45
C ALA A 88 -6.73 22.16 -3.54
N PHE A 89 -7.64 21.19 -3.34
CA PHE A 89 -8.50 20.68 -4.42
C PHE A 89 -9.98 20.50 -4.04
N GLY A 90 -10.36 20.75 -2.78
CA GLY A 90 -11.74 20.71 -2.31
C GLY A 90 -12.35 19.32 -2.11
N GLN A 91 -11.67 18.25 -2.52
CA GLN A 91 -12.18 16.87 -2.49
C GLN A 91 -11.06 15.84 -2.39
N LEU A 92 -11.42 14.60 -2.04
CA LEU A 92 -10.52 13.46 -2.06
C LEU A 92 -11.25 12.21 -2.56
N ASP A 93 -10.74 11.59 -3.61
CA ASP A 93 -11.34 10.43 -4.29
C ASP A 93 -10.45 9.19 -4.19
N ILE A 94 -9.13 9.38 -4.11
CA ILE A 94 -8.16 8.31 -4.23
C ILE A 94 -7.09 8.47 -3.15
N LEU A 95 -6.86 7.39 -2.38
CA LEU A 95 -5.77 7.30 -1.42
C LEU A 95 -4.85 6.15 -1.82
N ILE A 96 -3.59 6.46 -2.18
CA ILE A 96 -2.56 5.45 -2.46
C ILE A 96 -1.50 5.54 -1.37
N HIS A 97 -1.49 4.55 -0.48
CA HIS A 97 -0.47 4.43 0.54
C HIS A 97 0.69 3.57 0.01
N ASN A 98 1.73 4.25 -0.47
CA ASN A 98 2.95 3.63 -0.96
C ASN A 98 4.16 3.85 -0.03
N ALA A 99 4.12 4.86 0.82
CA ALA A 99 5.17 5.06 1.84
C ALA A 99 5.37 3.79 2.66
N GLY A 100 6.60 3.50 3.00
CA GLY A 100 6.94 2.33 3.79
C GLY A 100 8.43 2.34 4.11
N TRP A 101 8.79 1.55 5.10
CA TRP A 101 10.17 1.36 5.50
C TRP A 101 10.53 -0.12 5.48
N VAL A 102 11.75 -0.42 5.09
CA VAL A 102 12.35 -1.75 5.17
C VAL A 102 13.67 -1.65 5.89
N GLY A 103 13.83 -2.48 6.90
CA GLY A 103 15.09 -2.70 7.59
C GLY A 103 15.34 -4.21 7.73
N TYR A 104 16.60 -4.57 7.85
CA TYR A 104 17.03 -5.95 8.04
C TYR A 104 17.72 -6.05 9.39
N GLN A 105 17.15 -6.86 10.28
CA GLN A 105 17.74 -7.17 11.59
C GLN A 105 17.36 -8.60 11.97
N PRO A 106 18.34 -9.45 12.36
CA PRO A 106 18.06 -10.79 12.89
C PRO A 106 17.07 -10.73 14.04
N ILE A 107 16.25 -11.78 14.20
CA ILE A 107 15.22 -11.77 15.25
C ILE A 107 15.80 -11.62 16.65
N GLU A 108 17.00 -12.16 16.89
CA GLU A 108 17.68 -12.06 18.16
C GLU A 108 18.14 -10.64 18.52
N GLU A 109 18.28 -9.77 17.51
CA GLU A 109 18.72 -8.38 17.66
C GLU A 109 17.56 -7.37 17.55
N ALA A 110 16.37 -7.83 17.15
CA ALA A 110 15.23 -6.96 16.90
C ALA A 110 14.76 -6.26 18.17
N ASP A 111 14.99 -4.97 18.26
CA ASP A 111 14.62 -4.14 19.39
C ASP A 111 13.30 -3.36 19.17
N ALA A 112 12.83 -2.68 20.22
CA ALA A 112 11.59 -1.90 20.17
C ALA A 112 11.66 -0.73 19.17
N LEU A 113 12.83 -0.12 18.95
CA LEU A 113 12.99 0.98 18.02
C LEU A 113 12.88 0.49 16.57
N PHE A 114 13.51 -0.64 16.27
CA PHE A 114 13.43 -1.28 14.95
C PHE A 114 11.99 -1.71 14.62
N MET A 115 11.33 -2.38 15.59
CA MET A 115 9.93 -2.78 15.44
C MET A 115 9.00 -1.58 15.34
N GLY A 116 9.19 -0.55 16.18
CA GLY A 116 8.37 0.66 16.20
C GLY A 116 8.33 1.36 14.84
N ARG A 117 9.47 1.54 14.18
CA ARG A 117 9.54 2.15 12.84
C ARG A 117 8.69 1.40 11.81
N ALA A 118 8.72 0.07 11.83
CA ALA A 118 7.92 -0.74 10.91
C ALA A 118 6.42 -0.64 11.24
N VAL A 119 6.07 -0.64 12.52
CA VAL A 119 4.68 -0.52 13.00
C VAL A 119 4.11 0.85 12.62
N ASP A 120 4.84 1.92 12.91
CA ASP A 120 4.36 3.29 12.66
C ASP A 120 4.04 3.51 11.18
N ILE A 121 4.97 3.21 10.27
CA ILE A 121 4.79 3.52 8.84
C ILE A 121 3.99 2.46 8.07
N ASN A 122 4.07 1.18 8.45
CA ASN A 122 3.40 0.12 7.69
C ASN A 122 2.04 -0.29 8.29
N ILE A 123 1.75 0.04 9.55
CA ILE A 123 0.50 -0.34 10.23
C ILE A 123 -0.31 0.90 10.61
N TYR A 124 0.24 1.80 11.43
CA TYR A 124 -0.51 2.95 11.91
C TYR A 124 -0.79 3.97 10.79
N THR A 125 0.20 4.30 9.97
CA THR A 125 0.02 5.28 8.88
C THR A 125 -1.17 4.95 7.96
N PRO A 126 -1.31 3.73 7.37
CA PRO A 126 -2.46 3.45 6.51
C PRO A 126 -3.80 3.52 7.26
N VAL A 127 -3.84 3.14 8.56
CA VAL A 127 -5.05 3.26 9.38
C VAL A 127 -5.42 4.73 9.60
N TRP A 128 -4.47 5.59 10.01
CA TRP A 128 -4.72 7.00 10.23
C TRP A 128 -5.09 7.74 8.94
N LEU A 129 -4.41 7.45 7.85
CA LEU A 129 -4.77 8.03 6.56
C LEU A 129 -6.20 7.65 6.14
N CYS A 130 -6.58 6.39 6.27
CA CYS A 130 -7.95 5.96 5.99
C CYS A 130 -8.95 6.62 6.94
N LYS A 131 -8.67 6.69 8.24
CA LYS A 131 -9.51 7.36 9.24
C LYS A 131 -9.86 8.79 8.84
N PHE A 132 -8.85 9.61 8.52
CA PHE A 132 -9.07 11.03 8.16
C PHE A 132 -9.63 11.20 6.75
N ALA A 133 -9.27 10.33 5.81
CA ALA A 133 -9.77 10.36 4.43
C ALA A 133 -11.21 9.88 4.30
N TRP A 134 -11.67 9.00 5.19
CA TRP A 134 -12.93 8.25 5.04
C TRP A 134 -14.15 9.14 4.83
N LYS A 135 -14.28 10.21 5.61
CA LYS A 135 -15.39 11.14 5.48
C LYS A 135 -15.45 11.82 4.11
N TYR A 136 -14.30 12.09 3.47
CA TYR A 136 -14.24 12.68 2.14
C TYR A 136 -14.43 11.64 1.04
N LEU A 137 -13.86 10.45 1.20
CA LEU A 137 -14.04 9.32 0.28
C LEU A 137 -15.51 8.92 0.15
N LYS A 138 -16.30 8.99 1.22
CA LYS A 138 -17.76 8.74 1.17
C LYS A 138 -18.53 9.69 0.23
N HIS A 139 -18.01 10.86 -0.06
CA HIS A 139 -18.63 11.81 -0.99
C HIS A 139 -18.16 11.63 -2.44
N SER A 140 -17.17 10.78 -2.68
CA SER A 140 -16.68 10.47 -4.02
C SER A 140 -17.59 9.48 -4.72
N THR A 141 -17.86 9.72 -6.00
CA THR A 141 -18.61 8.78 -6.86
C THR A 141 -17.78 7.55 -7.26
N ALA A 142 -16.49 7.54 -6.95
CA ALA A 142 -15.57 6.46 -7.28
C ALA A 142 -14.38 6.41 -6.32
N ALA A 143 -14.67 6.27 -5.02
CA ALA A 143 -13.66 6.22 -3.98
C ALA A 143 -12.77 4.98 -4.08
N ARG A 144 -11.45 5.15 -4.02
CA ARG A 144 -10.47 4.07 -4.12
C ARG A 144 -9.36 4.23 -3.08
N VAL A 145 -9.08 3.14 -2.39
CA VAL A 145 -7.91 3.02 -1.51
C VAL A 145 -7.02 1.92 -2.06
N VAL A 146 -5.73 2.21 -2.23
CA VAL A 146 -4.72 1.24 -2.65
C VAL A 146 -3.61 1.22 -1.61
N LEU A 147 -3.48 0.09 -0.91
CA LEU A 147 -2.42 -0.18 0.05
C LEU A 147 -1.23 -0.87 -0.63
N THR A 148 -0.08 -0.92 0.03
CA THR A 148 1.12 -1.55 -0.55
C THR A 148 1.64 -2.68 0.34
N SER A 149 1.39 -3.93 -0.08
CA SER A 149 1.93 -5.14 0.53
C SER A 149 3.25 -5.56 -0.14
N SER A 150 3.66 -6.81 0.05
CA SER A 150 4.88 -7.35 -0.53
C SER A 150 4.80 -8.87 -0.67
N ASP A 151 5.26 -9.41 -1.80
CA ASP A 151 5.44 -10.84 -2.01
C ASP A 151 6.35 -11.47 -0.94
N ARG A 152 7.33 -10.71 -0.42
CA ARG A 152 8.21 -11.15 0.67
C ARG A 152 7.51 -11.35 2.00
N ALA A 153 6.34 -10.74 2.18
CA ALA A 153 5.48 -10.94 3.34
C ALA A 153 4.44 -12.04 3.10
N MET A 154 3.89 -12.13 1.89
CA MET A 154 2.80 -13.05 1.56
C MET A 154 3.26 -14.49 1.33
N TYR A 155 4.46 -14.68 0.76
CA TYR A 155 4.91 -16.00 0.33
C TYR A 155 6.25 -16.37 0.98
N GLN A 156 6.26 -17.49 1.71
CA GLN A 156 7.47 -18.00 2.37
C GLN A 156 8.64 -18.15 1.39
N HIS A 157 8.37 -18.55 0.15
CA HIS A 157 9.38 -18.72 -0.90
C HIS A 157 10.20 -17.44 -1.18
N TYR A 158 9.62 -16.26 -0.96
CA TYR A 158 10.30 -14.96 -1.17
C TYR A 158 10.76 -14.31 0.14
N ALA A 159 10.48 -14.94 1.28
CA ALA A 159 10.91 -14.42 2.57
C ALA A 159 12.44 -14.41 2.69
N GLN A 160 12.95 -13.49 3.47
CA GLN A 160 14.39 -13.34 3.71
C GLN A 160 14.66 -13.19 5.21
N PRO A 161 15.80 -13.71 5.71
CA PRO A 161 16.22 -13.47 7.09
C PRO A 161 16.31 -11.98 7.40
N GLY A 162 15.98 -11.61 8.62
CA GLY A 162 16.04 -10.23 9.10
C GLY A 162 14.85 -9.35 8.72
N LEU A 163 13.86 -9.85 7.98
CA LEU A 163 12.70 -9.07 7.51
C LEU A 163 11.47 -9.15 8.43
N VAL A 164 11.58 -9.66 9.65
CA VAL A 164 10.40 -9.90 10.51
C VAL A 164 9.52 -8.66 10.67
N ALA A 165 10.11 -7.49 10.97
CA ALA A 165 9.37 -6.26 11.16
C ALA A 165 8.69 -5.77 9.87
N TYR A 166 9.42 -5.82 8.75
CA TYR A 166 8.87 -5.47 7.44
C TYR A 166 7.74 -6.41 7.01
N ALA A 167 7.97 -7.73 7.12
CA ALA A 167 6.98 -8.72 6.72
C ALA A 167 5.70 -8.62 7.56
N ALA A 168 5.83 -8.45 8.89
CA ALA A 168 4.70 -8.22 9.78
C ALA A 168 3.90 -6.97 9.35
N GLY A 169 4.57 -5.84 9.10
CA GLY A 169 3.92 -4.61 8.66
C GLY A 169 3.24 -4.73 7.29
N LYS A 170 3.86 -5.45 6.34
CA LYS A 170 3.26 -5.66 5.00
C LYS A 170 2.11 -6.67 4.99
N MET A 171 2.13 -7.67 5.88
CA MET A 171 0.98 -8.54 6.10
C MET A 171 -0.16 -7.83 6.81
N ALA A 172 0.14 -6.96 7.78
CA ALA A 172 -0.87 -6.15 8.45
C ALA A 172 -1.71 -5.31 7.46
N GLN A 173 -1.10 -4.79 6.38
CA GLN A 173 -1.84 -4.06 5.35
C GLN A 173 -2.88 -4.92 4.63
N LEU A 174 -2.70 -6.25 4.55
CA LEU A 174 -3.74 -7.14 4.01
C LEU A 174 -4.91 -7.32 4.97
N GLY A 175 -4.63 -7.41 6.28
CA GLY A 175 -5.68 -7.39 7.30
C GLY A 175 -6.47 -6.08 7.27
N ILE A 176 -5.79 -4.94 7.16
CA ILE A 176 -6.41 -3.62 7.02
C ILE A 176 -7.26 -3.56 5.73
N MET A 177 -6.72 -4.01 4.59
CA MET A 177 -7.45 -4.09 3.32
C MET A 177 -8.73 -4.92 3.46
N ASN A 178 -8.65 -6.12 4.03
CA ASN A 178 -9.79 -7.01 4.18
C ASN A 178 -10.90 -6.36 5.03
N ALA A 179 -10.55 -5.80 6.19
CA ALA A 179 -11.51 -5.12 7.07
C ALA A 179 -12.15 -3.91 6.38
N LEU A 180 -11.34 -3.03 5.81
CA LEU A 180 -11.82 -1.81 5.16
C LEU A 180 -12.56 -2.08 3.85
N SER A 181 -12.31 -3.20 3.16
CA SER A 181 -13.08 -3.58 1.97
C SER A 181 -14.54 -3.91 2.30
N ILE A 182 -14.79 -4.53 3.46
CA ILE A 182 -16.13 -4.81 3.97
C ILE A 182 -16.79 -3.53 4.48
N GLU A 183 -16.05 -2.72 5.26
CA GLU A 183 -16.57 -1.47 5.81
C GLU A 183 -16.87 -0.44 4.72
N GLY A 184 -16.08 -0.42 3.65
CA GLY A 184 -16.24 0.47 2.50
C GLY A 184 -17.36 0.10 1.54
N ALA A 185 -17.72 -1.19 1.44
CA ALA A 185 -18.69 -1.67 0.46
C ALA A 185 -20.05 -0.94 0.51
N PRO A 186 -20.68 -0.73 1.68
CA PRO A 186 -21.98 -0.05 1.77
C PRO A 186 -21.93 1.44 1.34
N VAL A 187 -20.75 2.04 1.32
CA VAL A 187 -20.54 3.46 0.98
C VAL A 187 -19.76 3.67 -0.30
N GLY A 188 -19.56 2.61 -1.10
CA GLY A 188 -18.95 2.68 -2.42
C GLY A 188 -17.43 2.88 -2.42
N ILE A 189 -16.74 2.67 -1.29
CA ILE A 189 -15.28 2.74 -1.19
C ILE A 189 -14.69 1.35 -1.48
N LEU A 190 -13.91 1.22 -2.55
CA LEU A 190 -13.20 -0.02 -2.85
C LEU A 190 -11.76 0.05 -2.33
N VAL A 191 -11.35 -1.00 -1.61
CA VAL A 191 -10.03 -1.08 -0.98
C VAL A 191 -9.30 -2.30 -1.51
N ASN A 192 -8.15 -2.07 -2.15
CA ASN A 192 -7.28 -3.10 -2.70
C ASN A 192 -5.83 -2.87 -2.26
N ALA A 193 -4.96 -3.81 -2.55
CA ALA A 193 -3.53 -3.64 -2.35
C ALA A 193 -2.75 -3.91 -3.63
N VAL A 194 -1.54 -3.36 -3.71
CA VAL A 194 -0.54 -3.73 -4.70
C VAL A 194 0.66 -4.39 -4.02
N SER A 195 1.23 -5.42 -4.63
CA SER A 195 2.53 -5.97 -4.26
C SER A 195 3.50 -5.71 -5.42
N PRO A 196 4.24 -4.59 -5.36
CA PRO A 196 5.07 -4.15 -6.47
C PRO A 196 6.48 -4.71 -6.39
N VAL A 197 7.05 -5.10 -7.53
CA VAL A 197 8.47 -5.40 -7.67
C VAL A 197 9.08 -4.41 -8.68
N ALA A 198 9.95 -3.53 -8.20
CA ALA A 198 10.66 -2.58 -9.04
C ALA A 198 12.02 -2.23 -8.43
N LYS A 199 13.03 -2.01 -9.28
CA LYS A 199 14.33 -1.51 -8.85
C LYS A 199 14.22 -0.03 -8.51
N THR A 200 14.45 0.28 -7.26
CA THR A 200 14.40 1.64 -6.71
C THR A 200 15.63 1.90 -5.85
N ARG A 201 15.71 3.08 -5.29
CA ARG A 201 16.74 3.44 -4.30
C ARG A 201 16.83 2.44 -3.13
N MET A 202 15.74 1.83 -2.73
CA MET A 202 15.73 0.79 -1.68
C MET A 202 16.51 -0.48 -2.09
N TRP A 203 16.75 -0.68 -3.39
CA TRP A 203 17.62 -1.72 -3.95
C TRP A 203 19.01 -1.19 -4.31
N GLY A 204 19.36 0.02 -3.87
CA GLY A 204 20.65 0.66 -4.19
C GLY A 204 20.74 1.19 -5.61
N VAL A 205 19.64 1.27 -6.35
CA VAL A 205 19.62 1.77 -7.73
C VAL A 205 19.51 3.29 -7.69
N THR A 206 20.53 3.99 -8.25
CA THR A 206 20.61 5.45 -8.31
C THR A 206 20.26 5.99 -9.69
N GLU A 207 20.40 5.18 -10.74
CA GLU A 207 20.08 5.52 -12.12
C GLU A 207 18.82 4.79 -12.60
N ALA A 208 18.30 5.14 -13.78
CA ALA A 208 17.16 4.48 -14.38
C ALA A 208 17.50 3.00 -14.67
N PRO A 209 16.77 2.02 -14.06
CA PRO A 209 17.07 0.62 -14.27
C PRO A 209 16.69 0.19 -15.70
N GLU A 210 17.43 -0.76 -16.28
CA GLU A 210 17.09 -1.34 -17.57
C GLU A 210 15.85 -2.24 -17.50
N ASN A 211 15.68 -2.93 -16.37
CA ASN A 211 14.55 -3.83 -16.09
C ASN A 211 13.90 -3.46 -14.75
N LEU A 212 12.74 -4.04 -14.45
CA LEU A 212 11.98 -3.77 -13.23
C LEU A 212 11.77 -2.27 -12.98
N LYS A 213 11.45 -1.54 -14.04
CA LYS A 213 11.22 -0.08 -13.98
C LYS A 213 9.99 0.23 -13.14
N PRO A 214 10.04 1.24 -12.24
CA PRO A 214 8.86 1.69 -11.48
C PRO A 214 7.66 2.03 -12.36
N GLU A 215 7.89 2.57 -13.56
CA GLU A 215 6.86 2.92 -14.53
C GLU A 215 6.04 1.72 -15.02
N TRP A 216 6.59 0.53 -14.98
CA TRP A 216 5.91 -0.69 -15.41
C TRP A 216 4.94 -1.26 -14.37
N VAL A 217 4.98 -0.74 -13.13
CA VAL A 217 4.01 -1.05 -12.06
C VAL A 217 2.83 -0.07 -12.08
N ALA A 218 3.10 1.19 -12.43
CA ALA A 218 2.13 2.27 -12.35
C ALA A 218 0.78 2.01 -13.07
N PRO A 219 0.72 1.35 -14.25
CA PRO A 219 -0.55 1.04 -14.91
C PRO A 219 -1.51 0.20 -14.06
N GLY A 220 -0.98 -0.77 -13.30
CA GLY A 220 -1.79 -1.60 -12.40
C GLY A 220 -2.38 -0.79 -11.25
N VAL A 221 -1.59 0.11 -10.64
CA VAL A 221 -2.07 0.99 -9.59
C VAL A 221 -3.11 1.98 -10.12
N ALA A 222 -2.89 2.55 -11.31
CA ALA A 222 -3.87 3.40 -11.97
C ALA A 222 -5.18 2.65 -12.26
N PHE A 223 -5.12 1.38 -12.65
CA PHE A 223 -6.32 0.54 -12.81
C PHE A 223 -7.07 0.40 -11.48
N LEU A 224 -6.39 0.00 -10.38
CA LEU A 224 -7.02 -0.13 -9.06
C LEU A 224 -7.64 1.18 -8.57
N ALA A 225 -7.03 2.33 -8.90
CA ALA A 225 -7.53 3.66 -8.56
C ALA A 225 -8.65 4.15 -9.48
N SER A 226 -8.96 3.46 -10.57
CA SER A 226 -9.90 3.90 -11.60
C SER A 226 -11.35 3.52 -11.30
N GLN A 227 -12.29 4.12 -12.04
CA GLN A 227 -13.69 3.72 -12.05
C GLN A 227 -13.91 2.37 -12.75
N GLN A 228 -12.94 1.88 -13.51
CA GLN A 228 -13.03 0.60 -14.23
C GLN A 228 -12.80 -0.58 -13.28
N CYS A 229 -12.04 -0.40 -12.19
CA CYS A 229 -11.93 -1.39 -11.11
C CYS A 229 -13.26 -1.45 -10.36
N LYS A 230 -13.88 -2.62 -10.33
CA LYS A 230 -15.14 -2.90 -9.61
C LYS A 230 -14.94 -3.84 -8.42
N ASP A 231 -13.74 -4.36 -8.26
CA ASP A 231 -13.40 -5.34 -7.24
C ASP A 231 -12.78 -4.68 -6.01
N SER A 232 -12.95 -5.31 -4.86
CA SER A 232 -12.37 -4.93 -3.56
C SER A 232 -11.81 -6.17 -2.86
N GLY A 233 -10.77 -6.00 -2.04
CA GLY A 233 -10.16 -7.10 -1.29
C GLY A 233 -9.16 -7.93 -2.11
N TYR A 234 -8.63 -7.40 -3.21
CA TYR A 234 -7.60 -8.07 -4.01
C TYR A 234 -6.22 -7.45 -3.81
N VAL A 235 -5.20 -8.28 -3.93
CA VAL A 235 -3.80 -7.87 -4.06
C VAL A 235 -3.38 -8.02 -5.51
N LEU A 236 -3.05 -6.91 -6.16
CA LEU A 236 -2.46 -6.92 -7.50
C LEU A 236 -0.93 -7.05 -7.37
N ARG A 237 -0.39 -8.18 -7.77
CA ARG A 237 1.05 -8.36 -7.89
C ARG A 237 1.51 -7.79 -9.21
N ALA A 238 2.55 -6.96 -9.19
CA ALA A 238 3.02 -6.23 -10.36
C ALA A 238 4.54 -6.28 -10.44
N SER A 239 5.07 -6.82 -11.54
CA SER A 239 6.50 -6.95 -11.78
C SER A 239 6.80 -6.89 -13.26
N ASN A 240 7.75 -6.07 -13.67
CA ASN A 240 8.26 -6.03 -15.06
C ASN A 240 7.16 -5.89 -16.14
N GLY A 241 6.11 -5.10 -15.83
CA GLY A 241 4.96 -4.91 -16.73
C GLY A 241 3.98 -6.08 -16.77
N GLN A 242 4.17 -7.10 -15.93
CA GLN A 242 3.28 -8.23 -15.78
C GLN A 242 2.44 -8.09 -14.51
N PHE A 243 1.19 -8.54 -14.57
CA PHE A 243 0.23 -8.41 -13.49
C PHE A 243 -0.49 -9.72 -13.22
N THR A 244 -0.67 -10.03 -11.93
CA THR A 244 -1.56 -11.12 -11.49
C THR A 244 -2.24 -10.71 -10.19
N ALA A 245 -3.47 -11.15 -9.99
CA ALA A 245 -4.22 -10.84 -8.77
C ALA A 245 -4.29 -12.06 -7.86
N THR A 246 -4.25 -11.82 -6.55
CA THR A 246 -4.43 -12.85 -5.52
C THR A 246 -5.30 -12.32 -4.39
N ARG A 247 -5.88 -13.23 -3.62
CA ARG A 247 -6.61 -12.95 -2.37
C ARG A 247 -6.61 -14.19 -1.50
N PHE A 248 -6.88 -14.02 -0.21
CA PHE A 248 -7.21 -15.17 0.64
C PHE A 248 -8.59 -15.68 0.29
N VAL A 249 -8.70 -16.97 0.07
CA VAL A 249 -9.96 -17.66 -0.24
C VAL A 249 -10.10 -18.80 0.75
N GLU A 250 -11.30 -18.92 1.32
CA GLU A 250 -11.62 -20.02 2.23
C GLU A 250 -11.76 -21.35 1.47
N ASN A 251 -11.44 -22.45 2.14
CA ASN A 251 -11.57 -23.77 1.56
C ASN A 251 -13.04 -24.08 1.22
N PRO A 252 -13.29 -24.81 0.13
CA PRO A 252 -14.65 -25.22 -0.22
C PRO A 252 -15.33 -26.02 0.90
N GLY A 253 -16.60 -25.72 1.16
CA GLY A 253 -17.42 -26.44 2.13
C GLY A 253 -17.31 -25.96 3.58
N VAL A 254 -16.44 -24.96 3.85
CA VAL A 254 -16.37 -24.34 5.19
C VAL A 254 -17.67 -23.61 5.52
N ASP A 255 -18.21 -23.90 6.71
CA ASP A 255 -19.33 -23.19 7.37
C ASP A 255 -18.84 -22.61 8.70
N TYR A 256 -18.13 -21.48 8.59
CA TYR A 256 -17.53 -20.80 9.74
C TYR A 256 -18.60 -20.21 10.67
N PRO A 257 -18.46 -20.34 12.01
CA PRO A 257 -17.35 -20.92 12.77
C PRO A 257 -17.53 -22.39 13.16
N VAL A 258 -18.57 -23.05 12.69
CA VAL A 258 -19.01 -24.37 13.20
C VAL A 258 -18.30 -25.52 12.52
N ASP A 259 -18.06 -25.45 11.21
CA ASP A 259 -17.43 -26.50 10.42
C ASP A 259 -16.37 -25.93 9.48
N LEU A 260 -15.12 -26.39 9.64
CA LEU A 260 -14.00 -26.02 8.78
C LEU A 260 -13.85 -26.98 7.58
N ALA A 261 -14.83 -27.88 7.35
CA ALA A 261 -14.86 -28.85 6.26
C ALA A 261 -13.59 -29.76 6.19
N ARG A 262 -13.02 -30.05 7.36
CA ARG A 262 -11.77 -30.81 7.47
C ARG A 262 -11.85 -31.84 8.60
N VAL A 263 -10.69 -32.37 8.94
CA VAL A 263 -10.48 -33.41 9.93
C VAL A 263 -10.91 -33.00 11.32
N ARG A 264 -11.71 -33.82 11.98
CA ARG A 264 -12.03 -33.68 13.41
C ARG A 264 -11.05 -34.53 14.23
N ALA A 265 -10.48 -33.95 15.27
CA ALA A 265 -9.61 -34.61 16.22
C ALA A 265 -9.95 -34.17 17.63
N ALA A 266 -9.92 -35.07 18.59
CA ALA A 266 -10.26 -34.81 19.98
C ALA A 266 -9.04 -34.74 20.91
N SER A 267 -7.83 -35.09 20.41
CA SER A 267 -6.60 -35.01 21.18
C SER A 267 -5.42 -34.51 20.34
N ALA A 268 -4.37 -34.02 20.98
CA ALA A 268 -3.15 -33.58 20.31
C ALA A 268 -2.48 -34.71 19.50
N GLU A 269 -2.53 -35.95 20.00
CA GLU A 269 -2.01 -37.13 19.34
C GLU A 269 -2.76 -37.41 18.03
N GLN A 270 -4.08 -37.26 18.04
CA GLN A 270 -4.91 -37.39 16.83
C GLN A 270 -4.60 -36.29 15.81
N VAL A 271 -4.39 -35.04 16.24
CA VAL A 271 -3.94 -33.95 15.37
C VAL A 271 -2.59 -34.30 14.74
N ALA A 272 -1.63 -34.77 15.55
CA ALA A 272 -0.30 -35.14 15.06
C ALA A 272 -0.36 -36.31 14.06
N GLN A 273 -1.17 -37.34 14.31
CA GLN A 273 -1.34 -38.48 13.42
C GLN A 273 -1.97 -38.08 12.07
N ARG A 274 -2.87 -37.11 12.09
CA ARG A 274 -3.62 -36.66 10.92
C ARG A 274 -3.07 -35.35 10.30
N TRP A 275 -1.89 -34.91 10.70
CA TRP A 275 -1.32 -33.63 10.26
C TRP A 275 -1.22 -33.48 8.74
N ASN A 276 -0.89 -34.57 8.03
CA ASN A 276 -0.80 -34.54 6.57
C ASN A 276 -2.16 -34.28 5.91
N GLU A 277 -3.25 -34.88 6.43
CA GLU A 277 -4.61 -34.62 5.95
C GLU A 277 -5.07 -33.18 6.29
N ILE A 278 -4.65 -32.65 7.45
CA ILE A 278 -5.00 -31.31 7.90
C ILE A 278 -4.36 -30.22 7.04
N LYS A 279 -3.10 -30.38 6.66
CA LYS A 279 -2.34 -29.38 5.92
C LYS A 279 -2.53 -29.40 4.39
N GLU A 280 -3.16 -30.43 3.84
CA GLU A 280 -3.48 -30.52 2.42
C GLU A 280 -4.67 -29.58 2.13
N CYS A 281 -4.40 -28.53 1.30
CA CYS A 281 -5.39 -27.58 0.84
C CYS A 281 -5.87 -27.91 -0.56
#